data_8ed6f0e76de446fcdfeea5532abb2675
#
_entry.id   8ed6f0e76de446fcdfeea5532abb2675
#
_cell.length_a   1.000
_cell.length_b   1.000
_cell.length_c   1.000
_cell.angle_alpha   90.00
_cell.angle_beta   90.00
_cell.angle_gamma   90.00
#
_symmetry.space_group_name_H-M   'P 1'
#
loop_
_entity.id
_entity.type
_entity.pdbx_description
1 polymer ?
#
loop_
_entity_poly.entity_id
_entity_poly.type
_entity_poly.pdbx_seq_one_letter_code
_entity_poly.pdbx_strand_id
1 'polypeptide(L)'
;MMDKKPHIKPYLYGMFAGFGAISLSILFFFLIYRFQGFGNAVSTLTGILMPFIYGSVIAYLLKPVCNWIEAFLHKLFPEKMHRFANMLAVALTILFGLLLIYALIMMIVPQLINSVTALYFTARDNIGDFVEWISKQEFIANNKKLLDFIESSYDSLDANLDAWIKNTLLPSMQNILSGAAVGVVNVVTWIKNFVIGLIVSVYLLASRKKFGQQGKLILYSLVKPCWADLIMEEVRYADRMFGGFINGKILDSAIIGVLCYIACLIFKFPSALLVSVIIGVTNVIPFFGPFIGAIPATLLILIQNPIKALWFVLFVLVLQQVDGNIIGPKILGNTTGLSSFWVLFAILLFGGLWGFVGMIIGVPLFAVIYDVIKKLVFHGLNRNDESGMVNLYHDAFGDPDDE
;
A
#
# COMPACT_ATOMS: atom_id res chain seq x y z
N MET A 1 48.41 -66.79 4.12
CA MET A 1 46.97 -66.50 4.04
C MET A 1 46.67 -65.23 4.86
N MET A 2 46.65 -64.10 4.22
CA MET A 2 46.33 -62.81 4.92
C MET A 2 44.86 -62.57 4.74
N ASP A 3 44.12 -62.53 5.86
CA ASP A 3 42.69 -62.35 5.94
C ASP A 3 42.37 -60.85 5.69
N LYS A 4 41.80 -60.56 4.48
CA LYS A 4 41.31 -59.24 4.15
C LYS A 4 39.99 -58.98 4.90
N LYS A 5 40.02 -58.27 6.02
CA LYS A 5 38.81 -57.80 6.66
C LYS A 5 38.01 -56.90 5.68
N PRO A 6 36.72 -57.21 5.43
CA PRO A 6 35.91 -56.40 4.51
C PRO A 6 35.79 -54.98 5.04
N HIS A 7 36.11 -53.97 4.20
CA HIS A 7 35.89 -52.56 4.48
C HIS A 7 34.39 -52.28 4.48
N ILE A 8 33.71 -52.45 5.62
CA ILE A 8 32.26 -52.21 5.84
C ILE A 8 31.94 -50.69 5.82
N LYS A 9 32.90 -49.84 6.11
CA LYS A 9 32.71 -48.37 6.21
C LYS A 9 32.10 -47.70 4.98
N PRO A 10 32.54 -47.95 3.72
CA PRO A 10 31.93 -47.27 2.56
C PRO A 10 30.48 -47.67 2.30
N TYR A 11 30.10 -48.90 2.60
CA TYR A 11 28.70 -49.36 2.46
C TYR A 11 27.78 -48.76 3.53
N LEU A 12 28.30 -48.56 4.74
CA LEU A 12 27.55 -47.86 5.81
C LEU A 12 27.28 -46.40 5.45
N TYR A 13 28.22 -45.66 4.88
CA TYR A 13 28.00 -44.29 4.43
C TYR A 13 26.96 -44.20 3.31
N GLY A 14 26.98 -45.12 2.32
CA GLY A 14 25.98 -45.22 1.27
C GLY A 14 24.57 -45.50 1.83
N MET A 15 24.49 -46.40 2.82
CA MET A 15 23.23 -46.76 3.49
C MET A 15 22.66 -45.57 4.27
N PHE A 16 23.49 -44.83 5.02
CA PHE A 16 23.06 -43.62 5.74
C PHE A 16 22.69 -42.48 4.79
N ALA A 17 23.42 -42.29 3.68
CA ALA A 17 23.07 -41.31 2.66
C ALA A 17 21.74 -41.66 1.96
N GLY A 18 21.51 -42.93 1.61
CA GLY A 18 20.24 -43.39 1.04
C GLY A 18 19.07 -43.23 2.01
N PHE A 19 19.26 -43.65 3.27
CA PHE A 19 18.23 -43.45 4.31
C PHE A 19 17.93 -41.98 4.54
N GLY A 20 18.95 -41.12 4.59
CA GLY A 20 18.79 -39.68 4.71
C GLY A 20 18.03 -39.06 3.54
N ALA A 21 18.34 -39.46 2.31
CA ALA A 21 17.65 -38.98 1.12
C ALA A 21 16.17 -39.40 1.10
N ILE A 22 15.87 -40.66 1.45
CA ILE A 22 14.50 -41.19 1.51
C ILE A 22 13.72 -40.49 2.63
N SER A 23 14.32 -40.32 3.82
CA SER A 23 13.69 -39.61 4.96
C SER A 23 13.41 -38.17 4.62
N LEU A 24 14.34 -37.45 3.98
CA LEU A 24 14.15 -36.09 3.50
C LEU A 24 13.05 -35.98 2.43
N SER A 25 13.00 -36.94 1.50
CA SER A 25 11.96 -36.98 0.47
C SER A 25 10.56 -37.24 1.07
N ILE A 26 10.45 -38.13 2.06
CA ILE A 26 9.20 -38.40 2.77
C ILE A 26 8.79 -37.18 3.55
N LEU A 27 9.71 -36.52 4.26
CA LEU A 27 9.47 -35.29 5.02
C LEU A 27 9.02 -34.15 4.10
N PHE A 28 9.66 -33.99 2.95
CA PHE A 28 9.31 -33.03 1.92
C PHE A 28 7.93 -33.32 1.30
N PHE A 29 7.62 -34.60 1.01
CA PHE A 29 6.30 -35.03 0.54
C PHE A 29 5.20 -34.72 1.57
N PHE A 30 5.41 -35.03 2.85
CA PHE A 30 4.46 -34.71 3.91
C PHE A 30 4.30 -33.23 4.11
N LEU A 31 5.36 -32.44 3.93
CA LEU A 31 5.34 -30.96 4.02
C LEU A 31 4.49 -30.37 2.89
N ILE A 32 4.62 -30.89 1.66
CA ILE A 32 3.81 -30.49 0.50
C ILE A 32 2.36 -31.00 0.66
N TYR A 33 2.16 -32.26 1.02
CA TYR A 33 0.84 -32.89 1.13
C TYR A 33 0.00 -32.26 2.26
N ARG A 34 0.65 -31.86 3.37
CA ARG A 34 0.03 -31.10 4.47
C ARG A 34 0.23 -29.61 4.39
N PHE A 35 0.42 -29.06 3.20
CA PHE A 35 0.58 -27.60 2.98
C PHE A 35 -0.55 -26.78 3.62
N GLN A 36 -1.77 -27.31 3.69
CA GLN A 36 -2.87 -26.69 4.42
C GLN A 36 -2.58 -26.52 5.93
N GLY A 37 -1.90 -27.46 6.57
CA GLY A 37 -1.52 -27.35 7.98
C GLY A 37 -0.43 -26.32 8.22
N PHE A 38 0.54 -26.18 7.30
CA PHE A 38 1.55 -25.15 7.35
C PHE A 38 0.95 -23.76 7.07
N GLY A 39 0.08 -23.66 6.06
CA GLY A 39 -0.67 -22.42 5.79
C GLY A 39 -1.48 -21.93 6.99
N ASN A 40 -2.16 -22.85 7.69
CA ASN A 40 -2.90 -22.53 8.91
C ASN A 40 -1.99 -22.12 10.07
N ALA A 41 -0.82 -22.74 10.24
CA ALA A 41 0.15 -22.34 11.26
C ALA A 41 0.72 -20.94 10.97
N VAL A 42 1.09 -20.65 9.72
CA VAL A 42 1.54 -19.32 9.28
C VAL A 42 0.44 -18.27 9.47
N SER A 43 -0.79 -18.59 9.08
CA SER A 43 -1.96 -17.70 9.26
C SER A 43 -2.22 -17.40 10.74
N THR A 44 -2.13 -18.40 11.61
CA THR A 44 -2.27 -18.24 13.06
C THR A 44 -1.16 -17.35 13.63
N LEU A 45 0.09 -17.61 13.27
CA LEU A 45 1.24 -16.79 13.69
C LEU A 45 1.11 -15.34 13.20
N THR A 46 0.73 -15.14 11.94
CA THR A 46 0.49 -13.80 11.38
C THR A 46 -0.64 -13.11 12.14
N GLY A 47 -1.71 -13.81 12.45
CA GLY A 47 -2.82 -13.27 13.25
C GLY A 47 -2.40 -12.81 14.64
N ILE A 48 -1.55 -13.59 15.33
CA ILE A 48 -0.99 -13.22 16.63
C ILE A 48 -0.04 -12.01 16.52
N LEU A 49 0.74 -11.93 15.44
CA LEU A 49 1.72 -10.87 15.21
C LEU A 49 1.12 -9.61 14.56
N MET A 50 -0.14 -9.64 14.12
CA MET A 50 -0.80 -8.48 13.46
C MET A 50 -0.65 -7.16 14.22
N PRO A 51 -0.85 -7.10 15.56
CA PRO A 51 -0.66 -5.84 16.30
C PRO A 51 0.78 -5.32 16.23
N PHE A 52 1.78 -6.22 16.21
CA PHE A 52 3.20 -5.84 16.06
C PHE A 52 3.50 -5.35 14.65
N ILE A 53 2.90 -5.96 13.62
CA ILE A 53 3.01 -5.52 12.23
C ILE A 53 2.41 -4.12 12.08
N TYR A 54 1.19 -3.89 12.57
CA TYR A 54 0.56 -2.57 12.56
C TYR A 54 1.40 -1.54 13.32
N GLY A 55 1.88 -1.88 14.51
CA GLY A 55 2.73 -1.01 15.32
C GLY A 55 4.05 -0.66 14.60
N SER A 56 4.65 -1.62 13.92
CA SER A 56 5.88 -1.40 13.15
C SER A 56 5.63 -0.48 11.94
N VAL A 57 4.54 -0.68 11.22
CA VAL A 57 4.15 0.20 10.09
C VAL A 57 3.88 1.62 10.58
N ILE A 58 3.07 1.78 11.64
CA ILE A 58 2.78 3.09 12.24
C ILE A 58 4.07 3.78 12.70
N ALA A 59 4.94 3.04 13.42
CA ALA A 59 6.22 3.58 13.88
C ALA A 59 7.12 4.00 12.72
N TYR A 60 7.15 3.21 11.63
CA TYR A 60 7.94 3.52 10.46
C TYR A 60 7.44 4.78 9.73
N LEU A 61 6.12 4.89 9.51
CA LEU A 61 5.48 6.05 8.88
C LEU A 61 5.65 7.33 9.70
N LEU A 62 5.60 7.22 11.03
CA LEU A 62 5.74 8.35 11.94
C LEU A 62 7.21 8.68 12.29
N LYS A 63 8.18 7.81 11.93
CA LYS A 63 9.63 8.02 12.21
C LYS A 63 10.15 9.38 11.74
N PRO A 64 9.85 9.89 10.52
CA PRO A 64 10.32 11.19 10.07
C PRO A 64 9.79 12.34 10.92
N VAL A 65 8.49 12.32 11.22
CA VAL A 65 7.84 13.32 12.08
C VAL A 65 8.45 13.31 13.48
N CYS A 66 8.65 12.11 14.04
CA CYS A 66 9.29 11.94 15.34
C CYS A 66 10.72 12.49 15.35
N ASN A 67 11.51 12.21 14.31
CA ASN A 67 12.87 12.73 14.20
C ASN A 67 12.90 14.26 14.09
N TRP A 68 11.97 14.85 13.36
CA TRP A 68 11.85 16.30 13.23
C TRP A 68 11.46 16.95 14.56
N ILE A 69 10.48 16.42 15.27
CA ILE A 69 10.07 16.91 16.59
C ILE A 69 11.21 16.72 17.62
N GLU A 70 11.89 15.56 17.63
CA GLU A 70 13.03 15.28 18.49
C GLU A 70 14.15 16.32 18.26
N ALA A 71 14.51 16.56 17.00
CA ALA A 71 15.53 17.56 16.65
C ALA A 71 15.16 18.98 17.09
N PHE A 72 13.87 19.35 16.99
CA PHE A 72 13.35 20.62 17.45
C PHE A 72 13.42 20.73 18.98
N LEU A 73 12.96 19.72 19.70
CA LEU A 73 12.95 19.69 21.17
C LEU A 73 14.37 19.65 21.75
N HIS A 74 15.32 18.99 21.08
CA HIS A 74 16.73 18.98 21.52
C HIS A 74 17.39 20.36 21.41
N LYS A 75 16.90 21.23 20.54
CA LYS A 75 17.35 22.64 20.49
C LYS A 75 16.77 23.49 21.61
N LEU A 76 15.58 23.10 22.13
CA LEU A 76 14.88 23.85 23.13
C LEU A 76 15.26 23.44 24.56
N PHE A 77 15.57 22.15 24.79
CA PHE A 77 15.87 21.58 26.10
C PHE A 77 17.38 21.35 26.31
N PRO A 78 17.91 21.61 27.53
CA PRO A 78 19.29 21.33 27.86
C PRO A 78 19.58 19.82 27.82
N GLU A 79 20.85 19.43 27.61
CA GLU A 79 21.28 18.04 27.45
C GLU A 79 20.80 17.08 28.56
N LYS A 80 20.72 17.56 29.82
CA LYS A 80 20.23 16.79 30.96
C LYS A 80 18.77 16.34 30.82
N MET A 81 17.97 17.03 29.98
CA MET A 81 16.55 16.75 29.75
C MET A 81 16.29 16.04 28.42
N HIS A 82 17.29 15.60 27.66
CA HIS A 82 17.11 14.93 26.37
C HIS A 82 16.29 13.64 26.47
N ARG A 83 16.33 12.91 27.60
CA ARG A 83 15.44 11.76 27.84
C ARG A 83 13.97 12.17 27.84
N PHE A 84 13.65 13.26 28.53
CA PHE A 84 12.30 13.81 28.58
C PHE A 84 11.88 14.34 27.21
N ALA A 85 12.78 15.05 26.53
CA ALA A 85 12.54 15.55 25.17
C ALA A 85 12.21 14.39 24.19
N ASN A 86 12.91 13.26 24.26
CA ASN A 86 12.64 12.08 23.43
C ASN A 86 11.26 11.48 23.73
N MET A 87 10.88 11.34 25.00
CA MET A 87 9.55 10.83 25.37
C MET A 87 8.45 11.79 24.90
N LEU A 88 8.66 13.10 25.06
CA LEU A 88 7.74 14.13 24.60
C LEU A 88 7.62 14.14 23.07
N ALA A 89 8.74 13.96 22.35
CA ALA A 89 8.72 13.83 20.89
C ALA A 89 7.85 12.66 20.42
N VAL A 90 8.00 11.50 21.04
CA VAL A 90 7.17 10.32 20.73
C VAL A 90 5.70 10.60 21.03
N ALA A 91 5.38 11.16 22.20
CA ALA A 91 4.01 11.48 22.59
C ALA A 91 3.35 12.48 21.60
N LEU A 92 4.05 13.55 21.25
CA LEU A 92 3.58 14.55 20.28
C LEU A 92 3.42 13.95 18.88
N THR A 93 4.30 13.06 18.48
CA THR A 93 4.21 12.36 17.19
C THR A 93 2.98 11.46 17.11
N ILE A 94 2.71 10.69 18.16
CA ILE A 94 1.51 9.85 18.21
C ILE A 94 0.25 10.69 18.25
N LEU A 95 0.24 11.76 19.05
CA LEU A 95 -0.87 12.71 19.08
C LEU A 95 -1.13 13.32 17.71
N PHE A 96 -0.08 13.75 17.02
CA PHE A 96 -0.17 14.24 15.63
C PHE A 96 -0.79 13.21 14.68
N GLY A 97 -0.32 11.95 14.74
CA GLY A 97 -0.89 10.86 13.92
C GLY A 97 -2.37 10.60 14.21
N LEU A 98 -2.76 10.59 15.50
CA LEU A 98 -4.16 10.42 15.89
C LEU A 98 -5.04 11.61 15.46
N LEU A 99 -4.56 12.83 15.61
CA LEU A 99 -5.26 14.04 15.15
C LEU A 99 -5.42 14.05 13.63
N LEU A 100 -4.41 13.60 12.89
CA LEU A 100 -4.47 13.48 11.43
C LEU A 100 -5.56 12.48 11.02
N ILE A 101 -5.58 11.29 11.62
CA ILE A 101 -6.59 10.26 11.35
C ILE A 101 -7.99 10.78 11.72
N TYR A 102 -8.13 11.41 12.88
CA TYR A 102 -9.39 12.01 13.32
C TYR A 102 -9.90 13.08 12.35
N ALA A 103 -9.01 13.99 11.93
CA ALA A 103 -9.34 15.02 10.95
C ALA A 103 -9.80 14.43 9.61
N LEU A 104 -9.10 13.39 9.11
CA LEU A 104 -9.48 12.69 7.88
C LEU A 104 -10.85 12.02 8.01
N ILE A 105 -11.12 11.33 9.13
CA ILE A 105 -12.42 10.69 9.36
C ILE A 105 -13.55 11.74 9.40
N MET A 106 -13.35 12.82 10.17
CA MET A 106 -14.34 13.91 10.29
C MET A 106 -14.57 14.66 8.98
N MET A 107 -13.57 14.67 8.10
CA MET A 107 -13.66 15.32 6.80
C MET A 107 -14.33 14.42 5.75
N ILE A 108 -14.01 13.12 5.76
CA ILE A 108 -14.47 12.17 4.73
C ILE A 108 -15.88 11.64 5.04
N VAL A 109 -16.11 11.18 6.27
CA VAL A 109 -17.34 10.42 6.61
C VAL A 109 -18.63 11.26 6.44
N PRO A 110 -18.74 12.50 6.98
CA PRO A 110 -19.94 13.30 6.78
C PRO A 110 -20.20 13.62 5.31
N GLN A 111 -19.14 13.87 4.55
CA GLN A 111 -19.26 14.21 3.15
C GLN A 111 -19.60 12.99 2.27
N LEU A 112 -19.12 11.79 2.61
CA LEU A 112 -19.55 10.55 1.99
C LEU A 112 -21.05 10.33 2.22
N ILE A 113 -21.53 10.48 3.47
CA ILE A 113 -22.95 10.34 3.80
C ILE A 113 -23.79 11.34 2.99
N ASN A 114 -23.40 12.61 2.98
CA ASN A 114 -24.11 13.63 2.22
C ASN A 114 -24.08 13.37 0.71
N SER A 115 -22.95 12.91 0.17
CA SER A 115 -22.82 12.59 -1.26
C SER A 115 -23.67 11.38 -1.64
N VAL A 116 -23.69 10.33 -0.82
CA VAL A 116 -24.53 9.15 -1.07
C VAL A 116 -26.02 9.51 -1.00
N THR A 117 -26.40 10.36 -0.04
CA THR A 117 -27.78 10.83 0.08
C THR A 117 -28.18 11.73 -1.10
N ALA A 118 -27.31 12.66 -1.51
CA ALA A 118 -27.52 13.48 -2.70
C ALA A 118 -27.59 12.61 -3.99
N LEU A 119 -26.74 11.59 -4.09
CA LEU A 119 -26.78 10.58 -5.15
C LEU A 119 -28.18 9.97 -5.30
N TYR A 120 -28.76 9.55 -4.20
CA TYR A 120 -30.07 8.92 -4.21
C TYR A 120 -31.16 9.84 -4.79
N PHE A 121 -31.25 11.07 -4.26
CA PHE A 121 -32.30 11.99 -4.70
C PHE A 121 -32.01 12.54 -6.11
N THR A 122 -30.80 12.95 -6.39
CA THR A 122 -30.43 13.58 -7.67
C THR A 122 -30.42 12.58 -8.84
N ALA A 123 -29.98 11.33 -8.60
CA ALA A 123 -30.01 10.30 -9.65
C ALA A 123 -31.43 9.99 -10.10
N ARG A 124 -32.35 9.86 -9.14
CA ARG A 124 -33.76 9.60 -9.43
C ARG A 124 -34.39 10.72 -10.23
N ASP A 125 -34.20 11.95 -9.79
CA ASP A 125 -34.76 13.15 -10.45
C ASP A 125 -34.14 13.34 -11.84
N ASN A 126 -32.82 13.28 -11.98
CA ASN A 126 -32.16 13.48 -13.27
C ASN A 126 -32.41 12.37 -14.30
N ILE A 127 -32.55 11.11 -13.84
CA ILE A 127 -32.91 10.02 -14.75
C ILE A 127 -34.37 10.18 -15.20
N GLY A 128 -35.28 10.60 -14.32
CA GLY A 128 -36.64 10.93 -14.63
C GLY A 128 -36.74 12.06 -15.67
N ASP A 129 -36.06 13.18 -15.42
CA ASP A 129 -36.01 14.32 -16.33
C ASP A 129 -35.43 13.94 -17.70
N PHE A 130 -34.37 13.10 -17.72
CA PHE A 130 -33.73 12.62 -18.94
C PHE A 130 -34.68 11.72 -19.76
N VAL A 131 -35.39 10.82 -19.09
CA VAL A 131 -36.38 9.94 -19.73
C VAL A 131 -37.53 10.76 -20.29
N GLU A 132 -38.06 11.73 -19.52
CA GLU A 132 -39.11 12.65 -19.98
C GLU A 132 -38.62 13.51 -21.17
N TRP A 133 -37.38 14.00 -21.15
CA TRP A 133 -36.78 14.75 -22.26
C TRP A 133 -36.66 13.90 -23.53
N ILE A 134 -36.16 12.66 -23.39
CA ILE A 134 -36.00 11.71 -24.53
C ILE A 134 -37.38 11.32 -25.08
N SER A 135 -38.35 11.06 -24.23
CA SER A 135 -39.70 10.66 -24.64
C SER A 135 -40.44 11.74 -25.43
N LYS A 136 -40.04 13.02 -25.22
CA LYS A 136 -40.59 14.19 -25.94
C LYS A 136 -39.95 14.40 -27.32
N GLN A 137 -38.86 13.68 -27.66
CA GLN A 137 -38.25 13.80 -28.98
C GLN A 137 -39.17 13.19 -30.07
N GLU A 138 -39.40 13.93 -31.15
CA GLU A 138 -40.36 13.58 -32.22
C GLU A 138 -40.13 12.17 -32.78
N PHE A 139 -38.86 11.74 -32.91
CA PHE A 139 -38.46 10.42 -33.40
C PHE A 139 -38.89 9.28 -32.45
N ILE A 140 -38.87 9.51 -31.16
CA ILE A 140 -39.18 8.51 -30.11
C ILE A 140 -40.67 8.55 -29.82
N ALA A 141 -41.29 9.73 -29.70
CA ALA A 141 -42.71 9.93 -29.48
C ALA A 141 -43.56 9.25 -30.59
N ASN A 142 -43.08 9.22 -31.81
CA ASN A 142 -43.75 8.57 -32.96
C ASN A 142 -43.48 7.05 -33.03
N ASN A 143 -42.60 6.48 -32.20
CA ASN A 143 -42.25 5.08 -32.22
C ASN A 143 -42.65 4.39 -30.90
N LYS A 144 -43.87 3.89 -30.84
CA LYS A 144 -44.47 3.28 -29.65
C LYS A 144 -43.59 2.18 -29.03
N LYS A 145 -42.88 1.37 -29.85
CA LYS A 145 -42.01 0.31 -29.33
C LYS A 145 -40.78 0.84 -28.63
N LEU A 146 -40.20 1.95 -29.10
CA LEU A 146 -39.06 2.60 -28.44
C LEU A 146 -39.49 3.29 -27.14
N LEU A 147 -40.68 3.88 -27.13
CA LEU A 147 -41.23 4.54 -25.97
C LEU A 147 -41.50 3.53 -24.87
N ASP A 148 -42.21 2.41 -25.17
CA ASP A 148 -42.49 1.31 -24.24
C ASP A 148 -41.17 0.68 -23.70
N PHE A 149 -40.11 0.57 -24.53
CA PHE A 149 -38.79 0.07 -24.12
C PHE A 149 -38.09 1.04 -23.15
N ILE A 150 -38.15 2.31 -23.41
CA ILE A 150 -37.51 3.35 -22.55
C ILE A 150 -38.23 3.40 -21.20
N GLU A 151 -39.60 3.45 -21.18
CA GLU A 151 -40.37 3.48 -19.96
C GLU A 151 -40.19 2.20 -19.13
N SER A 152 -40.26 1.01 -19.74
CA SER A 152 -40.02 -0.24 -19.05
C SER A 152 -38.59 -0.38 -18.51
N SER A 153 -37.58 0.15 -19.22
CA SER A 153 -36.21 0.19 -18.76
C SER A 153 -36.04 1.14 -17.58
N TYR A 154 -36.72 2.29 -17.61
CA TYR A 154 -36.71 3.25 -16.50
C TYR A 154 -37.34 2.65 -15.24
N ASP A 155 -38.54 2.06 -15.36
CA ASP A 155 -39.22 1.41 -14.24
C ASP A 155 -38.39 0.28 -13.63
N SER A 156 -37.70 -0.50 -14.47
CA SER A 156 -36.79 -1.55 -14.05
C SER A 156 -35.57 -1.00 -13.34
N LEU A 157 -35.01 0.10 -13.81
CA LEU A 157 -33.86 0.80 -13.20
C LEU A 157 -34.27 1.42 -11.86
N ASP A 158 -35.39 2.13 -11.79
CA ASP A 158 -35.91 2.75 -10.56
C ASP A 158 -36.22 1.68 -9.48
N ALA A 159 -36.88 0.58 -9.86
CA ALA A 159 -37.14 -0.52 -8.97
C ALA A 159 -35.86 -1.23 -8.46
N ASN A 160 -34.90 -1.45 -9.34
CA ASN A 160 -33.62 -2.05 -8.98
C ASN A 160 -32.75 -1.12 -8.10
N LEU A 161 -32.75 0.19 -8.37
CA LEU A 161 -32.10 1.18 -7.52
C LEU A 161 -32.75 1.25 -6.13
N ASP A 162 -34.05 1.29 -6.07
CA ASP A 162 -34.82 1.31 -4.81
C ASP A 162 -34.57 0.02 -4.00
N ALA A 163 -34.58 -1.13 -4.67
CA ALA A 163 -34.27 -2.42 -4.06
C ALA A 163 -32.82 -2.50 -3.57
N TRP A 164 -31.85 -2.04 -4.37
CA TRP A 164 -30.45 -2.02 -3.99
C TRP A 164 -30.19 -1.09 -2.81
N ILE A 165 -30.81 0.07 -2.79
CA ILE A 165 -30.71 1.01 -1.68
C ILE A 165 -31.34 0.45 -0.40
N LYS A 166 -32.57 -0.06 -0.48
CA LYS A 166 -33.29 -0.61 0.68
C LYS A 166 -32.67 -1.90 1.20
N ASN A 167 -32.21 -2.77 0.31
CA ASN A 167 -31.77 -4.12 0.69
C ASN A 167 -30.25 -4.25 0.87
N THR A 168 -29.46 -3.32 0.29
CA THR A 168 -28.00 -3.43 0.32
C THR A 168 -27.35 -2.20 0.95
N LEU A 169 -27.67 -1.00 0.48
CA LEU A 169 -26.98 0.22 0.91
C LEU A 169 -27.41 0.64 2.32
N LEU A 170 -28.71 0.83 2.57
CA LEU A 170 -29.25 1.22 3.88
C LEU A 170 -28.92 0.20 4.98
N PRO A 171 -29.09 -1.12 4.80
CA PRO A 171 -28.66 -2.11 5.78
C PRO A 171 -27.15 -2.12 5.97
N SER A 172 -26.35 -1.93 4.89
CA SER A 172 -24.90 -1.83 5.00
C SER A 172 -24.46 -0.58 5.76
N MET A 173 -25.10 0.56 5.52
CA MET A 173 -24.88 1.80 6.30
C MET A 173 -25.40 1.66 7.74
N GLN A 174 -26.58 1.06 7.93
CA GLN A 174 -27.09 0.73 9.26
C GLN A 174 -26.18 -0.30 9.95
N ASN A 175 -25.62 -1.27 9.22
CA ASN A 175 -24.64 -2.22 9.74
C ASN A 175 -23.30 -1.57 10.03
N ILE A 176 -22.90 -0.53 9.32
CA ILE A 176 -21.72 0.31 9.65
C ILE A 176 -22.04 1.19 10.87
N LEU A 177 -23.23 1.77 10.96
CA LEU A 177 -23.69 2.59 12.08
C LEU A 177 -24.15 1.73 13.27
N SER A 178 -24.85 0.61 13.01
CA SER A 178 -25.30 -0.38 14.00
C SER A 178 -24.40 -1.61 14.09
N GLY A 179 -23.38 -1.67 13.29
CA GLY A 179 -22.29 -2.67 13.30
C GLY A 179 -21.70 -2.91 14.69
N ALA A 180 -22.20 -2.12 15.61
CA ALA A 180 -22.17 -2.36 17.02
C ALA A 180 -22.71 -3.75 17.48
N ALA A 181 -23.57 -4.46 16.75
CA ALA A 181 -24.17 -5.69 17.31
C ALA A 181 -23.65 -7.02 16.71
N VAL A 182 -23.24 -7.07 15.43
CA VAL A 182 -22.71 -8.32 14.79
C VAL A 182 -21.28 -8.13 14.30
N GLY A 183 -20.90 -6.92 13.95
CA GLY A 183 -19.52 -6.51 13.71
C GLY A 183 -18.68 -6.31 14.98
N VAL A 184 -19.28 -6.33 16.18
CA VAL A 184 -18.61 -6.09 17.47
C VAL A 184 -17.38 -6.98 17.64
N VAL A 185 -17.42 -8.24 17.27
CA VAL A 185 -16.26 -9.13 17.41
C VAL A 185 -15.13 -8.73 16.44
N ASN A 186 -15.46 -8.39 15.20
CA ASN A 186 -14.46 -7.94 14.22
C ASN A 186 -13.99 -6.52 14.53
N VAL A 187 -14.88 -5.59 14.88
CA VAL A 187 -14.55 -4.22 15.27
C VAL A 187 -13.74 -4.20 16.59
N VAL A 188 -14.13 -4.99 17.59
CA VAL A 188 -13.37 -5.14 18.83
C VAL A 188 -11.99 -5.72 18.55
N THR A 189 -11.89 -6.71 17.66
CA THR A 189 -10.59 -7.27 17.26
C THR A 189 -9.76 -6.25 16.51
N TRP A 190 -10.35 -5.46 15.62
CA TRP A 190 -9.70 -4.35 14.91
C TRP A 190 -9.23 -3.26 15.88
N ILE A 191 -10.10 -2.79 16.78
CA ILE A 191 -9.78 -1.79 17.80
C ILE A 191 -8.68 -2.33 18.73
N LYS A 192 -8.82 -3.57 19.20
CA LYS A 192 -7.79 -4.24 20.02
C LYS A 192 -6.45 -4.25 19.29
N ASN A 193 -6.40 -4.72 18.06
CA ASN A 193 -5.15 -4.80 17.28
C ASN A 193 -4.58 -3.41 16.99
N PHE A 194 -5.42 -2.41 16.75
CA PHE A 194 -5.01 -1.03 16.54
C PHE A 194 -4.44 -0.40 17.82
N VAL A 195 -5.12 -0.58 18.98
CA VAL A 195 -4.66 -0.06 20.27
C VAL A 195 -3.35 -0.73 20.70
N ILE A 196 -3.25 -2.05 20.55
CA ILE A 196 -2.00 -2.77 20.83
C ILE A 196 -0.92 -2.32 19.84
N GLY A 197 -1.25 -2.17 18.55
CA GLY A 197 -0.34 -1.64 17.53
C GLY A 197 0.16 -0.24 17.86
N LEU A 198 -0.71 0.63 18.36
CA LEU A 198 -0.34 1.97 18.81
C LEU A 198 0.65 1.90 19.99
N ILE A 199 0.39 1.05 20.99
CA ILE A 199 1.31 0.82 22.11
C ILE A 199 2.66 0.31 21.59
N VAL A 200 2.65 -0.69 20.70
CA VAL A 200 3.86 -1.23 20.07
C VAL A 200 4.61 -0.13 19.33
N SER A 201 3.91 0.74 18.57
CA SER A 201 4.54 1.84 17.85
C SER A 201 5.24 2.85 18.78
N VAL A 202 4.63 3.15 19.93
CA VAL A 202 5.28 3.98 20.98
C VAL A 202 6.58 3.34 21.44
N TYR A 203 6.55 2.04 21.79
CA TYR A 203 7.76 1.32 22.23
C TYR A 203 8.84 1.27 21.13
N LEU A 204 8.45 1.02 19.88
CA LEU A 204 9.38 0.98 18.75
C LEU A 204 9.99 2.35 18.50
N LEU A 205 9.21 3.43 18.48
CA LEU A 205 9.71 4.79 18.31
C LEU A 205 10.62 5.21 19.46
N ALA A 206 10.23 4.94 20.70
CA ALA A 206 11.02 5.30 21.89
C ALA A 206 12.32 4.52 21.97
N SER A 207 12.32 3.25 21.56
CA SER A 207 13.47 2.34 21.71
C SER A 207 14.20 2.07 20.39
N ARG A 208 13.89 2.80 19.30
CA ARG A 208 14.43 2.54 17.94
C ARG A 208 15.96 2.44 17.88
N LYS A 209 16.66 3.34 18.58
CA LYS A 209 18.14 3.34 18.65
C LYS A 209 18.66 2.08 19.36
N LYS A 210 18.00 1.67 20.45
CA LYS A 210 18.36 0.47 21.21
C LYS A 210 18.15 -0.81 20.41
N PHE A 211 16.96 -0.95 19.78
CA PHE A 211 16.66 -2.12 18.93
C PHE A 211 17.60 -2.22 17.74
N GLY A 212 17.93 -1.10 17.10
CA GLY A 212 18.92 -1.08 16.03
C GLY A 212 20.32 -1.55 16.47
N GLN A 213 20.78 -1.11 17.67
CA GLN A 213 22.04 -1.59 18.24
C GLN A 213 22.00 -3.06 18.60
N GLN A 214 20.92 -3.54 19.24
CA GLN A 214 20.73 -4.94 19.57
C GLN A 214 20.72 -5.83 18.33
N GLY A 215 19.99 -5.44 17.27
CA GLY A 215 19.97 -6.15 16.00
C GLY A 215 21.37 -6.24 15.39
N LYS A 216 22.13 -5.14 15.43
CA LYS A 216 23.52 -5.12 14.98
C LYS A 216 24.39 -6.09 15.79
N LEU A 217 24.31 -6.08 17.11
CA LEU A 217 25.07 -7.00 17.98
C LEU A 217 24.74 -8.48 17.69
N ILE A 218 23.45 -8.80 17.54
CA ILE A 218 23.01 -10.16 17.19
C ILE A 218 23.61 -10.57 15.83
N LEU A 219 23.53 -9.71 14.82
CA LEU A 219 24.05 -9.99 13.48
C LEU A 219 25.56 -10.31 13.53
N TYR A 220 26.35 -9.45 14.19
CA TYR A 220 27.81 -9.64 14.26
C TYR A 220 28.20 -10.81 15.17
N SER A 221 27.32 -11.29 16.05
CA SER A 221 27.59 -12.49 16.88
C SER A 221 27.30 -13.79 16.12
N LEU A 222 26.34 -13.80 15.18
CA LEU A 222 25.89 -14.99 14.46
C LEU A 222 26.61 -15.20 13.12
N VAL A 223 27.04 -14.11 12.49
CA VAL A 223 27.55 -14.11 11.11
C VAL A 223 28.98 -13.58 11.09
N LYS A 224 29.82 -14.12 10.18
CA LYS A 224 31.20 -13.62 9.98
C LYS A 224 31.18 -12.12 9.66
N PRO A 225 32.18 -11.33 10.14
CA PRO A 225 32.19 -9.87 9.97
C PRO A 225 31.96 -9.39 8.53
N CYS A 226 32.59 -10.03 7.56
CA CYS A 226 32.43 -9.69 6.13
C CYS A 226 30.98 -9.79 5.64
N TRP A 227 30.25 -10.86 6.02
CA TRP A 227 28.84 -11.00 5.70
C TRP A 227 27.94 -10.09 6.52
N ALA A 228 28.32 -9.82 7.77
CA ALA A 228 27.59 -8.91 8.63
C ALA A 228 27.65 -7.47 8.08
N ASP A 229 28.77 -7.04 7.55
CA ASP A 229 28.93 -5.73 6.92
C ASP A 229 28.07 -5.60 5.67
N LEU A 230 28.05 -6.62 4.79
CA LEU A 230 27.19 -6.67 3.61
C LEU A 230 25.70 -6.58 3.99
N ILE A 231 25.26 -7.39 4.96
CA ILE A 231 23.87 -7.36 5.42
C ILE A 231 23.53 -5.99 6.02
N MET A 232 24.45 -5.36 6.76
CA MET A 232 24.24 -4.01 7.31
C MET A 232 24.16 -2.94 6.24
N GLU A 233 24.87 -3.11 5.15
CA GLU A 233 24.79 -2.22 3.99
C GLU A 233 23.42 -2.35 3.33
N GLU A 234 22.96 -3.58 3.09
CA GLU A 234 21.62 -3.84 2.53
C GLU A 234 20.49 -3.33 3.44
N VAL A 235 20.60 -3.51 4.75
CA VAL A 235 19.62 -2.95 5.71
C VAL A 235 19.56 -1.44 5.64
N ARG A 236 20.73 -0.76 5.50
CA ARG A 236 20.78 0.70 5.32
C ARG A 236 20.22 1.13 3.97
N TYR A 237 20.51 0.38 2.92
CA TYR A 237 19.94 0.60 1.60
C TYR A 237 18.42 0.46 1.64
N ALA A 238 17.90 -0.62 2.23
CA ALA A 238 16.46 -0.82 2.41
C ALA A 238 15.80 0.34 3.20
N ASP A 239 16.39 0.78 4.33
CA ASP A 239 15.84 1.90 5.11
C ASP A 239 15.79 3.20 4.29
N ARG A 240 16.78 3.45 3.43
CA ARG A 240 16.78 4.59 2.51
C ARG A 240 15.72 4.46 1.42
N MET A 241 15.61 3.29 0.79
CA MET A 241 14.63 3.02 -0.27
C MET A 241 13.19 3.15 0.25
N PHE A 242 12.89 2.44 1.34
CA PHE A 242 11.55 2.52 1.94
C PHE A 242 11.24 3.93 2.46
N GLY A 243 12.19 4.55 3.17
CA GLY A 243 12.01 5.89 3.72
C GLY A 243 11.82 6.94 2.64
N GLY A 244 12.68 6.95 1.63
CA GLY A 244 12.60 7.87 0.49
C GLY A 244 11.30 7.70 -0.28
N PHE A 245 10.98 6.48 -0.67
CA PHE A 245 9.79 6.19 -1.48
C PHE A 245 8.49 6.49 -0.74
N ILE A 246 8.31 5.96 0.49
CA ILE A 246 7.05 6.14 1.24
C ILE A 246 6.84 7.61 1.61
N ASN A 247 7.88 8.28 2.13
CA ASN A 247 7.77 9.70 2.48
C ASN A 247 7.55 10.57 1.24
N GLY A 248 8.24 10.26 0.14
CA GLY A 248 8.04 10.93 -1.13
C GLY A 248 6.60 10.75 -1.63
N LYS A 249 6.06 9.53 -1.61
CA LYS A 249 4.68 9.27 -2.05
C LYS A 249 3.61 9.91 -1.15
N ILE A 250 3.82 9.97 0.16
CA ILE A 250 2.91 10.68 1.06
C ILE A 250 2.91 12.19 0.75
N LEU A 251 4.09 12.78 0.56
CA LEU A 251 4.23 14.20 0.22
C LEU A 251 3.62 14.51 -1.14
N ASP A 252 3.93 13.71 -2.15
CA ASP A 252 3.37 13.78 -3.49
C ASP A 252 1.84 13.74 -3.47
N SER A 253 1.27 12.75 -2.80
CA SER A 253 -0.17 12.57 -2.64
C SER A 253 -0.85 13.74 -1.92
N ALA A 254 -0.19 14.30 -0.91
CA ALA A 254 -0.69 15.49 -0.22
C ALA A 254 -0.71 16.71 -1.15
N ILE A 255 0.34 16.92 -1.95
CA ILE A 255 0.41 18.02 -2.92
C ILE A 255 -0.66 17.84 -4.00
N ILE A 256 -0.82 16.65 -4.56
CA ILE A 256 -1.86 16.34 -5.56
C ILE A 256 -3.25 16.57 -4.98
N GLY A 257 -3.51 16.13 -3.74
CA GLY A 257 -4.78 16.39 -3.05
C GLY A 257 -5.07 17.89 -2.90
N VAL A 258 -4.09 18.67 -2.48
CA VAL A 258 -4.24 20.14 -2.35
C VAL A 258 -4.45 20.81 -3.70
N LEU A 259 -3.68 20.46 -4.74
CA LEU A 259 -3.84 20.99 -6.09
C LEU A 259 -5.22 20.65 -6.66
N CYS A 260 -5.66 19.39 -6.47
CA CYS A 260 -7.01 18.99 -6.85
C CYS A 260 -8.08 19.80 -6.13
N TYR A 261 -7.93 20.03 -4.82
CA TYR A 261 -8.87 20.84 -4.04
C TYR A 261 -8.96 22.29 -4.55
N ILE A 262 -7.83 22.95 -4.76
CA ILE A 262 -7.78 24.31 -5.30
C ILE A 262 -8.45 24.37 -6.67
N ALA A 263 -8.14 23.44 -7.56
CA ALA A 263 -8.75 23.37 -8.89
C ALA A 263 -10.27 23.13 -8.81
N CYS A 264 -10.71 22.21 -7.93
CA CYS A 264 -12.13 21.96 -7.71
C CYS A 264 -12.90 23.20 -7.23
N LEU A 265 -12.26 24.04 -6.41
CA LEU A 265 -12.86 25.33 -5.98
C LEU A 265 -12.92 26.32 -7.15
N ILE A 266 -11.85 26.46 -7.93
CA ILE A 266 -11.78 27.40 -9.08
C ILE A 266 -12.83 27.04 -10.13
N PHE A 267 -12.91 25.77 -10.51
CA PHE A 267 -13.86 25.28 -11.53
C PHE A 267 -15.25 25.01 -10.96
N LYS A 268 -15.44 25.22 -9.66
CA LYS A 268 -16.72 24.99 -8.96
C LYS A 268 -17.25 23.58 -9.18
N PHE A 269 -16.37 22.57 -9.12
CA PHE A 269 -16.79 21.16 -9.13
C PHE A 269 -17.54 20.82 -7.84
N PRO A 270 -18.59 20.02 -7.92
CA PRO A 270 -19.34 19.60 -6.74
C PRO A 270 -18.48 18.69 -5.84
N SER A 271 -18.78 18.67 -4.55
CA SER A 271 -18.10 17.83 -3.55
C SER A 271 -16.56 17.99 -3.56
N ALA A 272 -16.07 19.23 -3.78
CA ALA A 272 -14.65 19.54 -3.99
C ALA A 272 -13.73 18.89 -2.95
N LEU A 273 -14.09 18.96 -1.66
CA LEU A 273 -13.28 18.39 -0.58
C LEU A 273 -13.19 16.86 -0.67
N LEU A 274 -14.35 16.18 -0.84
CA LEU A 274 -14.40 14.72 -0.94
C LEU A 274 -13.61 14.22 -2.14
N VAL A 275 -13.84 14.83 -3.30
CA VAL A 275 -13.16 14.49 -4.56
C VAL A 275 -11.64 14.63 -4.42
N SER A 276 -11.17 15.75 -3.87
CA SER A 276 -9.73 16.01 -3.70
C SER A 276 -9.08 15.07 -2.69
N VAL A 277 -9.79 14.71 -1.62
CA VAL A 277 -9.28 13.72 -0.66
C VAL A 277 -9.23 12.32 -1.26
N ILE A 278 -10.25 11.93 -2.03
CA ILE A 278 -10.22 10.64 -2.75
C ILE A 278 -9.01 10.59 -3.69
N ILE A 279 -8.82 11.62 -4.54
CA ILE A 279 -7.69 11.71 -5.47
C ILE A 279 -6.35 11.69 -4.71
N GLY A 280 -6.21 12.51 -3.66
CA GLY A 280 -4.97 12.57 -2.88
C GLY A 280 -4.65 11.26 -2.18
N VAL A 281 -5.61 10.64 -1.49
CA VAL A 281 -5.39 9.39 -0.76
C VAL A 281 -5.06 8.23 -1.71
N THR A 282 -5.77 8.12 -2.82
CA THR A 282 -5.52 7.05 -3.79
C THR A 282 -4.20 7.22 -4.52
N ASN A 283 -3.70 8.47 -4.70
CA ASN A 283 -2.42 8.76 -5.35
C ASN A 283 -1.21 8.15 -4.62
N VAL A 284 -1.36 7.72 -3.37
CA VAL A 284 -0.31 6.94 -2.65
C VAL A 284 0.04 5.65 -3.40
N ILE A 285 -0.90 5.06 -4.16
CA ILE A 285 -0.65 3.87 -4.97
C ILE A 285 -0.07 4.31 -6.32
N PRO A 286 1.19 3.98 -6.64
CA PRO A 286 1.77 4.34 -7.93
C PRO A 286 0.98 3.73 -9.09
N PHE A 287 0.89 4.42 -10.21
CA PHE A 287 0.17 4.06 -11.44
C PHE A 287 -1.35 3.86 -11.28
N PHE A 288 -1.80 3.09 -10.31
CA PHE A 288 -3.22 2.74 -10.14
C PHE A 288 -4.00 3.78 -9.33
N GLY A 289 -3.31 4.52 -8.46
CA GLY A 289 -3.94 5.52 -7.60
C GLY A 289 -4.82 6.53 -8.35
N PRO A 290 -4.31 7.14 -9.43
CA PRO A 290 -5.07 8.07 -10.24
C PRO A 290 -6.38 7.48 -10.77
N PHE A 291 -6.37 6.25 -11.26
CA PHE A 291 -7.57 5.58 -11.81
C PHE A 291 -8.56 5.19 -10.69
N ILE A 292 -8.03 4.63 -9.59
CA ILE A 292 -8.84 4.24 -8.44
C ILE A 292 -9.55 5.46 -7.82
N GLY A 293 -8.92 6.64 -7.85
CA GLY A 293 -9.51 7.87 -7.37
C GLY A 293 -10.40 8.58 -8.38
N ALA A 294 -9.96 8.64 -9.65
CA ALA A 294 -10.69 9.38 -10.68
C ALA A 294 -12.06 8.76 -11.02
N ILE A 295 -12.16 7.44 -11.04
CA ILE A 295 -13.43 6.76 -11.38
C ILE A 295 -14.54 7.13 -10.38
N PRO A 296 -14.43 6.88 -9.05
CA PRO A 296 -15.46 7.26 -8.11
C PRO A 296 -15.68 8.77 -8.01
N ALA A 297 -14.62 9.58 -8.09
CA ALA A 297 -14.73 11.04 -8.09
C ALA A 297 -15.52 11.55 -9.30
N THR A 298 -15.25 11.02 -10.49
CA THR A 298 -16.00 11.38 -11.71
C THR A 298 -17.46 10.96 -11.61
N LEU A 299 -17.74 9.76 -11.10
CA LEU A 299 -19.12 9.29 -10.89
C LEU A 299 -19.88 10.19 -9.92
N LEU A 300 -19.25 10.61 -8.83
CA LEU A 300 -19.86 11.56 -7.87
C LEU A 300 -20.23 12.89 -8.53
N ILE A 301 -19.39 13.39 -9.45
CA ILE A 301 -19.66 14.64 -10.16
C ILE A 301 -20.68 14.41 -11.29
N LEU A 302 -20.60 13.28 -11.99
CA LEU A 302 -21.48 12.93 -13.12
C LEU A 302 -22.96 12.98 -12.73
N ILE A 303 -23.27 12.44 -11.57
CA ILE A 303 -24.64 12.38 -11.07
C ILE A 303 -25.18 13.76 -10.75
N GLN A 304 -24.31 14.68 -10.26
CA GLN A 304 -24.71 16.04 -9.94
C GLN A 304 -24.74 16.95 -11.18
N ASN A 305 -23.78 16.78 -12.09
CA ASN A 305 -23.68 17.57 -13.32
C ASN A 305 -22.83 16.87 -14.39
N PRO A 306 -23.44 16.29 -15.42
CA PRO A 306 -22.73 15.55 -16.48
C PRO A 306 -21.67 16.37 -17.23
N ILE A 307 -21.94 17.64 -17.49
CA ILE A 307 -21.00 18.51 -18.20
C ILE A 307 -19.77 18.78 -17.32
N LYS A 308 -19.96 19.01 -16.03
CA LYS A 308 -18.85 19.18 -15.09
C LYS A 308 -18.04 17.91 -14.92
N ALA A 309 -18.65 16.74 -15.01
CA ALA A 309 -17.92 15.46 -14.97
C ALA A 309 -16.95 15.33 -16.14
N LEU A 310 -17.37 15.72 -17.37
CA LEU A 310 -16.49 15.72 -18.53
C LEU A 310 -15.28 16.64 -18.32
N TRP A 311 -15.52 17.87 -17.84
CA TRP A 311 -14.43 18.81 -17.51
C TRP A 311 -13.53 18.31 -16.39
N PHE A 312 -14.09 17.60 -15.41
CA PHE A 312 -13.31 17.01 -14.34
C PHE A 312 -12.37 15.90 -14.84
N VAL A 313 -12.86 15.03 -15.75
CA VAL A 313 -12.00 14.00 -16.39
C VAL A 313 -10.83 14.66 -17.11
N LEU A 314 -11.09 15.67 -17.92
CA LEU A 314 -10.02 16.41 -18.62
C LEU A 314 -9.03 17.05 -17.64
N PHE A 315 -9.53 17.65 -16.57
CA PHE A 315 -8.70 18.20 -15.50
C PHE A 315 -7.83 17.14 -14.83
N VAL A 316 -8.40 15.98 -14.47
CA VAL A 316 -7.64 14.90 -13.84
C VAL A 316 -6.55 14.38 -14.78
N LEU A 317 -6.82 14.24 -16.07
CA LEU A 317 -5.79 13.85 -17.04
C LEU A 317 -4.62 14.85 -17.07
N VAL A 318 -4.91 16.15 -17.05
CA VAL A 318 -3.87 17.19 -16.97
C VAL A 318 -3.13 17.11 -15.64
N LEU A 319 -3.85 16.96 -14.52
CA LEU A 319 -3.25 16.83 -13.20
C LEU A 319 -2.29 15.64 -13.14
N GLN A 320 -2.66 14.51 -13.74
CA GLN A 320 -1.81 13.31 -13.81
C GLN A 320 -0.57 13.51 -14.69
N GLN A 321 -0.67 14.30 -15.77
CA GLN A 321 0.51 14.67 -16.56
C GLN A 321 1.46 15.56 -15.78
N VAL A 322 0.95 16.47 -14.96
CA VAL A 322 1.76 17.31 -14.06
C VAL A 322 2.40 16.45 -12.96
N ASP A 323 1.64 15.52 -12.39
CA ASP A 323 2.17 14.57 -11.40
C ASP A 323 3.31 13.72 -11.99
N GLY A 324 3.05 13.00 -13.06
CA GLY A 324 3.99 12.06 -13.66
C GLY A 324 5.26 12.69 -14.23
N ASN A 325 5.16 13.92 -14.77
CA ASN A 325 6.29 14.54 -15.47
C ASN A 325 7.00 15.64 -14.66
N ILE A 326 6.37 16.20 -13.63
CA ILE A 326 6.94 17.35 -12.90
C ILE A 326 7.04 17.04 -11.39
N ILE A 327 5.93 16.68 -10.74
CA ILE A 327 5.88 16.56 -9.28
C ILE A 327 6.56 15.27 -8.85
N GLY A 328 6.17 14.14 -9.42
CA GLY A 328 6.74 12.83 -9.11
C GLY A 328 8.26 12.80 -9.25
N PRO A 329 8.85 13.17 -10.41
CA PRO A 329 10.31 13.22 -10.57
C PRO A 329 11.00 14.18 -9.60
N LYS A 330 10.39 15.31 -9.26
CA LYS A 330 10.97 16.27 -8.31
C LYS A 330 10.96 15.78 -6.85
N ILE A 331 9.95 15.01 -6.47
CA ILE A 331 9.78 14.52 -5.09
C ILE A 331 10.47 13.17 -4.88
N LEU A 332 10.21 12.24 -5.80
CA LEU A 332 10.73 10.88 -5.70
C LEU A 332 12.13 10.76 -6.28
N GLY A 333 12.50 11.59 -7.28
CA GLY A 333 13.78 11.49 -8.00
C GLY A 333 13.99 10.07 -8.52
N ASN A 334 15.25 9.67 -8.70
CA ASN A 334 15.63 8.29 -9.02
C ASN A 334 15.74 7.42 -7.76
N THR A 335 14.83 7.61 -6.79
CA THR A 335 14.94 6.95 -5.47
C THR A 335 14.96 5.43 -5.55
N THR A 336 14.35 4.82 -6.55
CA THR A 336 14.28 3.35 -6.64
C THR A 336 15.28 2.72 -7.60
N GLY A 337 15.85 3.49 -8.55
CA GLY A 337 16.72 2.97 -9.62
C GLY A 337 16.07 1.87 -10.48
N LEU A 338 14.74 1.73 -10.40
CA LEU A 338 13.99 0.74 -11.16
C LEU A 338 13.39 1.36 -12.42
N SER A 339 13.50 0.66 -13.55
CA SER A 339 12.75 1.05 -14.75
C SER A 339 11.24 0.91 -14.52
N SER A 340 10.42 1.68 -15.29
CA SER A 340 8.96 1.65 -15.18
C SER A 340 8.35 0.25 -15.30
N PHE A 341 8.98 -0.65 -16.08
CA PHE A 341 8.59 -2.04 -16.20
C PHE A 341 8.67 -2.76 -14.85
N TRP A 342 9.81 -2.64 -14.14
CA TRP A 342 10.01 -3.30 -12.85
C TRP A 342 9.14 -2.70 -11.75
N VAL A 343 8.85 -1.41 -11.82
CA VAL A 343 7.89 -0.77 -10.90
C VAL A 343 6.49 -1.35 -11.10
N LEU A 344 6.00 -1.45 -12.35
CA LEU A 344 4.71 -2.06 -12.65
C LEU A 344 4.67 -3.54 -12.21
N PHE A 345 5.72 -4.30 -12.51
CA PHE A 345 5.85 -5.69 -12.10
C PHE A 345 5.75 -5.83 -10.57
N ALA A 346 6.48 -5.00 -9.83
CA ALA A 346 6.46 -5.01 -8.37
C ALA A 346 5.06 -4.74 -7.80
N ILE A 347 4.35 -3.74 -8.35
CA ILE A 347 3.00 -3.39 -7.91
C ILE A 347 2.03 -4.54 -8.15
N LEU A 348 2.07 -5.16 -9.35
CA LEU A 348 1.19 -6.28 -9.69
C LEU A 348 1.51 -7.53 -8.85
N LEU A 349 2.78 -7.86 -8.69
CA LEU A 349 3.22 -9.03 -7.92
C LEU A 349 2.82 -8.90 -6.44
N PHE A 350 3.25 -7.83 -5.79
CA PHE A 350 3.00 -7.63 -4.36
C PHE A 350 1.56 -7.20 -4.08
N GLY A 351 0.91 -6.52 -5.03
CA GLY A 351 -0.52 -6.23 -4.98
C GLY A 351 -1.35 -7.51 -5.01
N GLY A 352 -0.98 -8.50 -5.83
CA GLY A 352 -1.61 -9.82 -5.87
C GLY A 352 -1.38 -10.63 -4.59
N LEU A 353 -0.20 -10.51 -3.95
CA LEU A 353 0.14 -11.24 -2.73
C LEU A 353 -0.48 -10.62 -1.46
N TRP A 354 -0.44 -9.30 -1.31
CA TRP A 354 -0.79 -8.58 -0.07
C TRP A 354 -1.83 -7.48 -0.26
N GLY A 355 -2.48 -7.44 -1.42
CA GLY A 355 -3.53 -6.45 -1.73
C GLY A 355 -3.01 -5.01 -1.70
N PHE A 356 -3.81 -4.11 -1.15
CA PHE A 356 -3.51 -2.67 -1.09
C PHE A 356 -2.15 -2.34 -0.45
N VAL A 357 -1.81 -3.00 0.66
CA VAL A 357 -0.52 -2.79 1.33
C VAL A 357 0.63 -3.21 0.42
N GLY A 358 0.48 -4.33 -0.30
CA GLY A 358 1.47 -4.82 -1.27
C GLY A 358 1.71 -3.84 -2.42
N MET A 359 0.67 -3.15 -2.90
CA MET A 359 0.83 -2.12 -3.95
C MET A 359 1.69 -0.94 -3.48
N ILE A 360 1.60 -0.56 -2.21
CA ILE A 360 2.36 0.57 -1.66
C ILE A 360 3.80 0.18 -1.37
N ILE A 361 4.03 -0.95 -0.68
CA ILE A 361 5.36 -1.35 -0.23
C ILE A 361 6.12 -2.18 -1.28
N GLY A 362 5.43 -2.66 -2.32
CA GLY A 362 5.99 -3.55 -3.32
C GLY A 362 7.14 -2.96 -4.09
N VAL A 363 7.05 -1.68 -4.45
CA VAL A 363 8.09 -0.99 -5.23
C VAL A 363 9.41 -0.90 -4.44
N PRO A 364 9.47 -0.34 -3.23
CA PRO A 364 10.71 -0.30 -2.47
C PRO A 364 11.22 -1.69 -2.07
N LEU A 365 10.31 -2.66 -1.82
CA LEU A 365 10.68 -4.03 -1.54
C LEU A 365 11.36 -4.68 -2.75
N PHE A 366 10.79 -4.50 -3.95
CA PHE A 366 11.38 -5.04 -5.17
C PHE A 366 12.71 -4.37 -5.50
N ALA A 367 12.85 -3.07 -5.24
CA ALA A 367 14.12 -2.36 -5.41
C ALA A 367 15.25 -3.00 -4.58
N VAL A 368 14.97 -3.34 -3.32
CA VAL A 368 15.92 -4.03 -2.46
C VAL A 368 16.25 -5.45 -2.98
N ILE A 369 15.22 -6.20 -3.38
CA ILE A 369 15.42 -7.54 -3.96
C ILE A 369 16.27 -7.47 -5.24
N TYR A 370 15.97 -6.49 -6.10
CA TYR A 370 16.69 -6.29 -7.35
C TYR A 370 18.17 -5.93 -7.12
N ASP A 371 18.45 -5.05 -6.15
CA ASP A 371 19.82 -4.68 -5.76
C ASP A 371 20.61 -5.88 -5.23
N VAL A 372 19.99 -6.68 -4.34
CA VAL A 372 20.60 -7.92 -3.83
C VAL A 372 20.92 -8.88 -4.98
N ILE A 373 19.97 -9.07 -5.93
CA ILE A 373 20.21 -9.94 -7.10
C ILE A 373 21.34 -9.37 -7.97
N LYS A 374 21.35 -8.06 -8.24
CA LYS A 374 22.41 -7.38 -8.99
C LYS A 374 23.79 -7.65 -8.36
N LYS A 375 23.92 -7.47 -7.05
CA LYS A 375 25.16 -7.71 -6.31
C LYS A 375 25.59 -9.18 -6.33
N LEU A 376 24.65 -10.11 -6.20
CA LEU A 376 24.93 -11.54 -6.29
C LEU A 376 25.43 -11.94 -7.69
N VAL A 377 24.82 -11.41 -8.75
CA VAL A 377 25.25 -11.64 -10.13
C VAL A 377 26.66 -11.10 -10.35
N PHE A 378 26.94 -9.86 -9.95
CA PHE A 378 28.28 -9.28 -10.09
C PHE A 378 29.34 -10.03 -9.28
N HIS A 379 29.00 -10.45 -8.06
CA HIS A 379 29.91 -11.28 -7.27
C HIS A 379 30.20 -12.65 -7.96
N GLY A 380 29.17 -13.25 -8.55
CA GLY A 380 29.31 -14.50 -9.31
C GLY A 380 30.19 -14.35 -10.56
N LEU A 381 29.98 -13.29 -11.33
CA LEU A 381 30.78 -12.99 -12.53
C LEU A 381 32.26 -12.72 -12.18
N ASN A 382 32.51 -11.91 -11.14
CA ASN A 382 33.86 -11.65 -10.68
C ASN A 382 34.57 -12.92 -10.17
N ARG A 383 33.84 -13.82 -9.52
CA ARG A 383 34.39 -15.11 -9.04
C ARG A 383 34.76 -16.06 -10.18
N ASN A 384 34.06 -15.97 -11.31
CA ASN A 384 34.26 -16.84 -12.48
C ASN A 384 35.21 -16.20 -13.53
N ASP A 385 35.90 -15.10 -13.19
CA ASP A 385 36.77 -14.31 -14.10
C ASP A 385 36.04 -13.76 -15.36
N GLU A 386 34.70 -13.65 -15.30
CA GLU A 386 33.84 -13.14 -16.37
C GLU A 386 33.48 -11.66 -16.17
N SER A 387 34.33 -10.91 -15.47
CA SER A 387 34.12 -9.47 -15.22
C SER A 387 34.02 -8.63 -16.50
N GLY A 388 34.58 -9.12 -17.63
CA GLY A 388 34.41 -8.50 -18.94
C GLY A 388 32.96 -8.41 -19.43
N MET A 389 32.08 -9.33 -19.02
CA MET A 389 30.65 -9.24 -19.32
C MET A 389 29.97 -8.05 -18.66
N VAL A 390 30.41 -7.64 -17.48
CA VAL A 390 29.89 -6.46 -16.78
C VAL A 390 30.25 -5.21 -17.57
N ASN A 391 31.49 -5.10 -18.04
CA ASN A 391 31.93 -3.96 -18.85
C ASN A 391 31.16 -3.89 -20.17
N LEU A 392 30.96 -5.03 -20.85
CA LEU A 392 30.14 -5.09 -22.08
C LEU A 392 28.70 -4.65 -21.85
N TYR A 393 28.13 -4.96 -20.67
CA TYR A 393 26.78 -4.51 -20.32
C TYR A 393 26.74 -3.00 -20.09
N HIS A 394 27.71 -2.46 -19.34
CA HIS A 394 27.81 -1.00 -19.10
C HIS A 394 28.06 -0.23 -20.40
N ASP A 395 28.91 -0.74 -21.30
CA ASP A 395 29.16 -0.14 -22.61
C ASP A 395 27.91 -0.13 -23.52
N ALA A 396 27.07 -1.16 -23.41
CA ALA A 396 25.87 -1.30 -24.27
C ALA A 396 24.67 -0.51 -23.73
N PHE A 397 24.52 -0.37 -22.42
CA PHE A 397 23.30 0.12 -21.76
C PHE A 397 23.52 1.32 -20.81
N GLY A 398 24.79 1.79 -20.68
CA GLY A 398 25.18 2.81 -19.72
C GLY A 398 25.36 2.26 -18.31
N ASP A 399 26.03 3.03 -17.45
CA ASP A 399 26.11 2.69 -16.03
C ASP A 399 24.77 3.05 -15.35
N PRO A 400 24.08 2.07 -14.71
CA PRO A 400 22.81 2.34 -14.05
C PRO A 400 22.94 3.30 -12.85
N ASP A 401 24.15 3.61 -12.41
CA ASP A 401 24.41 4.59 -11.34
C ASP A 401 24.59 6.03 -11.91
N ASP A 402 24.60 6.20 -13.25
CA ASP A 402 24.74 7.50 -13.95
C ASP A 402 23.39 8.13 -14.39
N GLU A 403 22.25 7.41 -14.26
CA GLU A 403 20.87 7.93 -14.49
C GLU A 403 20.18 8.29 -13.16
#